data_e367317ad1b04df28cbc6f56ad8be935
#
_entry.id   e367317ad1b04df28cbc6f56ad8be935
#
_cell.length_a   1.000
_cell.length_b   1.000
_cell.length_c   1.000
_cell.angle_alpha   90.00
_cell.angle_beta   90.00
_cell.angle_gamma   90.00
#
_symmetry.space_group_name_H-M   'P 1'
#
loop_
_entity.id
_entity.type
_entity.pdbx_description
1 polymer ?
#
loop_
_entity_poly.entity_id
_entity_poly.type
_entity_poly.pdbx_seq_one_letter_code
_entity_poly.pdbx_strand_id
1 'polypeptide(L)'
;VITLILLSLLFSGCQPNNKEFVPSWAKTVVWYQIFPERFRNGDPDNDPTVQDILGADPQEKPKEWHIHPWGSDWYELQDYEKANGEPELWKHILRRRYGGDLQGVIDKLDYLQDLGVTAIYLNPVFVSPSLHKYDGESYHHIDPNFGPDPEGDRKLIAEEDPLDPKSWVWTQADKLALKLIDEVHQRGMRIIFDGVFNHMGVHSFAFQDVIDNQQNSPYKDWFIIKSWDDEAKGTTFDYAGWFGVKSLPELREDENGIVKGPKDYIFNATRRWMNPGGMGTQHGIDGWRLDVAYCIAHPFWKDWRKLVRSINPEAYLTAEIVRPPEQVKPYLEGDEFDGEMNYNFAFASAEFFFNEGESQISAGEYDAKLKELRDAYPQGVAYVSQNLFGSHDANRIGSYVVNRGNDIGNFRDWGDYFGASSAINNPNYSPRKPQAEDIELQKLFVIMQMTYVGAPMIYYGDEVGMWGGNDPDCRKPMVWDDIAYDDEVTNPDGSLHAPDKVAVNHDLLDHYKKMITIRNNHPALQVGSYKTILTDDDKGILIFERKYKRETIFVVINNGVEPYKFDASILGDVKYTDLISGGEFGEKVTVAPKWGLVLTK
;
A
#
# COMPACT_ATOMS: atom_id res chain seq x y z
N VAL A 1 11.67 52.15 58.12
CA VAL A 1 10.75 51.84 57.01
C VAL A 1 11.61 51.29 55.87
N ILE A 2 11.63 50.00 55.72
CA ILE A 2 12.37 49.28 54.65
C ILE A 2 11.32 48.79 53.65
N THR A 3 11.37 49.35 52.43
CA THR A 3 10.48 48.92 51.32
C THR A 3 11.13 47.75 50.61
N LEU A 4 10.52 46.58 50.69
CA LEU A 4 10.87 45.39 49.88
C LEU A 4 10.27 45.58 48.48
N ILE A 5 11.13 45.63 47.46
CA ILE A 5 10.71 45.51 46.05
C ILE A 5 10.78 44.02 45.67
N LEU A 6 9.62 43.41 45.45
CA LEU A 6 9.52 42.08 44.83
C LEU A 6 9.76 42.20 43.32
N LEU A 7 10.87 41.68 42.86
CA LEU A 7 11.13 41.42 41.42
C LEU A 7 10.43 40.11 41.01
N SER A 8 9.31 40.20 40.31
CA SER A 8 8.68 39.09 39.64
C SER A 8 9.48 38.72 38.37
N LEU A 9 10.31 37.68 38.44
CA LEU A 9 10.92 37.05 37.28
C LEU A 9 9.81 36.34 36.48
N LEU A 10 9.40 36.92 35.37
CA LEU A 10 8.64 36.23 34.33
C LEU A 10 9.57 35.19 33.69
N PHE A 11 9.42 33.95 34.10
CA PHE A 11 9.91 32.82 33.30
C PHE A 11 9.03 32.73 32.03
N SER A 12 9.46 33.35 30.95
CA SER A 12 9.05 33.00 29.60
C SER A 12 9.60 31.58 29.37
N GLY A 13 8.79 30.59 29.64
CA GLY A 13 9.06 29.23 29.18
C GLY A 13 9.15 29.27 27.65
N CYS A 14 10.35 29.13 27.10
CA CYS A 14 10.51 28.70 25.72
C CYS A 14 9.74 27.37 25.61
N GLN A 15 8.56 27.42 25.03
CA GLN A 15 7.96 26.22 24.45
C GLN A 15 8.99 25.70 23.45
N PRO A 16 9.40 24.42 23.49
CA PRO A 16 10.20 23.87 22.43
C PRO A 16 9.42 24.12 21.13
N ASN A 17 10.07 24.77 20.16
CA ASN A 17 9.59 24.83 18.79
C ASN A 17 9.46 23.37 18.34
N ASN A 18 8.31 22.74 18.53
CA ASN A 18 7.97 21.45 17.94
C ASN A 18 7.82 21.71 16.44
N LYS A 19 8.95 21.84 15.74
CA LYS A 19 8.95 21.84 14.30
C LYS A 19 8.40 20.47 13.90
N GLU A 20 7.24 20.49 13.29
CA GLU A 20 6.60 19.28 12.80
C GLU A 20 7.58 18.53 11.89
N PHE A 21 7.79 17.25 12.14
CA PHE A 21 8.82 16.46 11.45
C PHE A 21 8.31 15.78 10.17
N VAL A 22 6.98 15.74 10.00
CA VAL A 22 6.34 15.15 8.81
C VAL A 22 6.32 16.17 7.67
N PRO A 23 6.50 15.75 6.40
CA PRO A 23 6.43 16.67 5.26
C PRO A 23 5.01 17.19 5.08
N SER A 24 4.90 18.51 4.86
CA SER A 24 3.60 19.18 4.82
C SER A 24 2.71 18.70 3.66
N TRP A 25 3.30 18.37 2.51
CA TRP A 25 2.59 17.89 1.34
C TRP A 25 1.89 16.55 1.60
N ALA A 26 2.47 15.65 2.41
CA ALA A 26 1.92 14.32 2.68
C ALA A 26 0.58 14.35 3.44
N LYS A 27 0.21 15.47 4.06
CA LYS A 27 -1.08 15.66 4.75
C LYS A 27 -2.25 15.89 3.81
N THR A 28 -1.98 16.32 2.59
CA THR A 28 -3.02 16.77 1.64
C THR A 28 -3.25 15.79 0.51
N VAL A 29 -2.46 14.73 0.43
CA VAL A 29 -2.49 13.80 -0.71
C VAL A 29 -3.62 12.77 -0.60
N VAL A 30 -3.99 12.25 -1.76
CA VAL A 30 -4.72 11.01 -1.96
C VAL A 30 -3.76 10.05 -2.66
N TRP A 31 -3.43 8.97 -1.96
CA TRP A 31 -2.52 7.95 -2.45
C TRP A 31 -3.22 6.97 -3.39
N TYR A 32 -2.47 6.49 -4.38
CA TYR A 32 -2.88 5.39 -5.22
C TYR A 32 -1.75 4.35 -5.28
N GLN A 33 -2.01 3.14 -4.80
CA GLN A 33 -1.05 2.05 -4.82
C GLN A 33 -1.13 1.30 -6.15
N ILE A 34 -0.01 1.14 -6.82
CA ILE A 34 0.11 0.43 -8.10
C ILE A 34 0.98 -0.80 -7.94
N PHE A 35 0.49 -1.94 -8.43
CA PHE A 35 1.24 -3.16 -8.66
C PHE A 35 1.62 -3.20 -10.15
N PRO A 36 2.85 -2.80 -10.56
CA PRO A 36 3.16 -2.49 -11.96
C PRO A 36 2.86 -3.63 -12.92
N GLU A 37 3.25 -4.85 -12.58
CA GLU A 37 3.05 -6.06 -13.40
C GLU A 37 1.56 -6.37 -13.69
N ARG A 38 0.65 -5.80 -12.89
CA ARG A 38 -0.81 -6.01 -12.98
C ARG A 38 -1.58 -4.75 -13.37
N PHE A 39 -0.89 -3.63 -13.64
CA PHE A 39 -1.58 -2.36 -13.87
C PHE A 39 -1.90 -2.11 -15.33
N ARG A 40 -0.87 -2.14 -16.20
CA ARG A 40 -1.04 -2.00 -17.66
C ARG A 40 0.21 -2.48 -18.37
N ASN A 41 0.05 -3.30 -19.40
CA ASN A 41 1.10 -3.59 -20.37
C ASN A 41 1.16 -2.42 -21.36
N GLY A 42 2.25 -1.66 -21.35
CA GLY A 42 2.48 -0.49 -22.21
C GLY A 42 3.39 -0.81 -23.40
N ASP A 43 4.22 -1.85 -23.28
CA ASP A 43 5.16 -2.27 -24.30
C ASP A 43 5.26 -3.80 -24.37
N PRO A 44 4.48 -4.47 -25.21
CA PRO A 44 4.54 -5.93 -25.33
C PRO A 44 5.87 -6.50 -25.79
N ASP A 45 6.79 -5.68 -26.31
CA ASP A 45 8.10 -6.13 -26.74
C ASP A 45 9.05 -6.37 -25.54
N ASN A 46 8.71 -5.89 -24.34
CA ASN A 46 9.45 -6.12 -23.10
C ASN A 46 8.87 -7.24 -22.22
N ASP A 47 7.82 -7.90 -22.67
CA ASP A 47 7.15 -8.96 -21.92
C ASP A 47 8.12 -10.01 -21.38
N PRO A 48 7.98 -10.46 -20.12
CA PRO A 48 8.81 -11.49 -19.54
C PRO A 48 8.76 -12.80 -20.34
N THR A 49 9.86 -13.53 -20.33
CA THR A 49 9.98 -14.88 -20.86
C THR A 49 10.04 -15.92 -19.72
N VAL A 50 10.03 -17.20 -20.07
CA VAL A 50 10.21 -18.25 -19.07
C VAL A 50 11.55 -18.12 -18.31
N GLN A 51 12.57 -17.52 -18.92
CA GLN A 51 13.86 -17.33 -18.25
C GLN A 51 13.78 -16.29 -17.13
N ASP A 52 12.90 -15.31 -17.29
CA ASP A 52 12.77 -14.18 -16.35
C ASP A 52 11.97 -14.56 -15.08
N ILE A 53 11.27 -15.68 -15.11
CA ILE A 53 10.53 -16.21 -13.94
C ILE A 53 11.29 -17.35 -13.22
N LEU A 54 12.43 -17.79 -13.74
CA LEU A 54 13.23 -18.82 -13.08
C LEU A 54 13.83 -18.25 -11.79
N GLY A 55 13.64 -18.97 -10.70
CA GLY A 55 14.09 -18.55 -9.37
C GLY A 55 12.99 -17.95 -8.50
N ALA A 56 11.86 -17.54 -9.10
CA ALA A 56 10.67 -17.20 -8.33
C ALA A 56 9.99 -18.45 -7.77
N ASP A 57 9.28 -18.30 -6.66
CA ASP A 57 8.39 -19.36 -6.17
C ASP A 57 7.15 -19.48 -7.08
N PRO A 58 6.71 -20.70 -7.43
CA PRO A 58 7.37 -22.00 -7.21
C PRO A 58 8.57 -22.16 -8.15
N GLN A 59 9.68 -22.66 -7.61
CA GLN A 59 11.00 -22.69 -8.28
C GLN A 59 11.10 -23.69 -9.45
N GLU A 60 10.17 -24.64 -9.55
CA GLU A 60 10.24 -25.64 -10.63
C GLU A 60 9.95 -24.99 -11.98
N LYS A 61 10.85 -25.22 -12.93
CA LYS A 61 10.68 -24.73 -14.30
C LYS A 61 9.42 -25.36 -14.93
N PRO A 62 8.44 -24.56 -15.41
CA PRO A 62 7.30 -25.08 -16.14
C PRO A 62 7.74 -25.67 -17.49
N LYS A 63 7.01 -26.68 -17.99
CA LYS A 63 7.25 -27.28 -19.32
C LYS A 63 6.86 -26.32 -20.44
N GLU A 64 5.73 -25.67 -20.27
CA GLU A 64 5.21 -24.64 -21.16
C GLU A 64 4.88 -23.40 -20.36
N TRP A 65 5.14 -22.24 -20.94
CA TRP A 65 4.85 -20.96 -20.31
C TRP A 65 4.72 -19.86 -21.35
N HIS A 66 3.72 -18.98 -21.15
CA HIS A 66 3.45 -17.82 -21.99
C HIS A 66 2.96 -16.67 -21.10
N ILE A 67 3.02 -15.44 -21.61
CA ILE A 67 2.30 -14.32 -21.03
C ILE A 67 0.83 -14.67 -20.92
N HIS A 68 0.26 -14.48 -19.73
CA HIS A 68 -1.13 -14.81 -19.46
C HIS A 68 -2.06 -13.79 -20.10
N PRO A 69 -3.16 -14.20 -20.74
CA PRO A 69 -4.11 -13.28 -21.35
C PRO A 69 -4.69 -12.32 -20.30
N TRP A 70 -4.62 -11.02 -20.56
CA TRP A 70 -5.01 -9.97 -19.60
C TRP A 70 -6.46 -10.09 -19.14
N GLY A 71 -7.37 -10.45 -20.02
CA GLY A 71 -8.81 -10.50 -19.77
C GLY A 71 -9.38 -11.89 -19.51
N SER A 72 -8.56 -12.92 -19.25
CA SER A 72 -9.04 -14.27 -18.99
C SER A 72 -9.73 -14.41 -17.63
N ASP A 73 -10.64 -15.38 -17.49
CA ASP A 73 -11.21 -15.81 -16.22
C ASP A 73 -10.08 -16.17 -15.22
N TRP A 74 -10.11 -15.56 -14.04
CA TRP A 74 -9.01 -15.64 -13.06
C TRP A 74 -8.67 -17.06 -12.62
N TYR A 75 -9.65 -17.91 -12.40
CA TYR A 75 -9.43 -19.28 -11.95
C TYR A 75 -9.40 -20.31 -13.09
N GLU A 76 -9.70 -19.91 -14.34
CA GLU A 76 -9.58 -20.81 -15.47
C GLU A 76 -8.10 -21.03 -15.84
N LEU A 77 -7.70 -22.29 -15.91
CA LEU A 77 -6.37 -22.65 -16.42
C LEU A 77 -6.33 -22.55 -17.94
N GLN A 78 -5.33 -21.86 -18.45
CA GLN A 78 -5.04 -21.81 -19.89
C GLN A 78 -4.41 -23.13 -20.37
N ASP A 79 -4.40 -23.35 -21.69
CA ASP A 79 -3.90 -24.62 -22.27
C ASP A 79 -2.43 -24.89 -21.91
N TYR A 80 -1.58 -23.84 -21.89
CA TYR A 80 -0.19 -23.97 -21.49
C TYR A 80 -0.03 -24.34 -20.00
N GLU A 81 -0.94 -23.89 -19.14
CA GLU A 81 -0.94 -24.23 -17.71
C GLU A 81 -1.35 -25.69 -17.54
N LYS A 82 -2.41 -26.15 -18.24
CA LYS A 82 -2.87 -27.56 -18.24
C LYS A 82 -1.76 -28.51 -18.72
N ALA A 83 -0.94 -28.10 -19.71
CA ALA A 83 0.16 -28.91 -20.24
C ALA A 83 1.27 -29.17 -19.21
N ASN A 84 1.41 -28.35 -18.18
CA ASN A 84 2.38 -28.54 -17.11
C ASN A 84 2.06 -29.74 -16.20
N GLY A 85 0.77 -30.10 -16.08
CA GLY A 85 0.33 -31.20 -15.22
C GLY A 85 0.48 -30.92 -13.72
N GLU A 86 0.59 -29.66 -13.34
CA GLU A 86 0.61 -29.19 -11.95
C GLU A 86 -0.84 -29.20 -11.42
N PRO A 87 -1.16 -29.90 -10.33
CA PRO A 87 -2.51 -29.95 -9.80
C PRO A 87 -2.89 -28.73 -8.94
N GLU A 88 -1.92 -27.96 -8.47
CA GLU A 88 -2.15 -26.87 -7.52
C GLU A 88 -2.36 -25.54 -8.24
N LEU A 89 -3.59 -25.04 -8.25
CA LEU A 89 -3.97 -23.79 -8.91
C LEU A 89 -3.09 -22.59 -8.49
N TRP A 90 -2.78 -22.47 -7.21
CA TRP A 90 -1.99 -21.34 -6.71
C TRP A 90 -0.59 -21.26 -7.33
N LYS A 91 0.04 -22.41 -7.66
CA LYS A 91 1.34 -22.44 -8.34
C LYS A 91 1.25 -21.88 -9.77
N HIS A 92 0.14 -22.13 -10.46
CA HIS A 92 -0.11 -21.51 -11.75
C HIS A 92 -0.25 -19.99 -11.61
N ILE A 93 -1.09 -19.53 -10.68
CA ILE A 93 -1.35 -18.11 -10.46
C ILE A 93 -0.06 -17.34 -10.10
N LEU A 94 0.81 -17.92 -9.27
CA LEU A 94 2.11 -17.32 -8.92
C LEU A 94 3.09 -17.25 -10.10
N ARG A 95 2.95 -18.14 -11.10
CA ARG A 95 3.77 -18.11 -12.33
C ARG A 95 3.23 -17.16 -13.40
N ARG A 96 1.97 -16.73 -13.31
CA ARG A 96 1.37 -15.83 -14.30
C ARG A 96 2.07 -14.49 -14.34
N ARG A 97 2.39 -14.04 -15.54
CA ARG A 97 2.81 -12.67 -15.85
C ARG A 97 1.87 -12.11 -16.89
N TYR A 98 1.49 -10.85 -16.74
CA TYR A 98 0.59 -10.12 -17.63
C TYR A 98 1.33 -9.04 -18.42
N GLY A 99 2.61 -8.85 -18.13
CA GLY A 99 3.45 -7.90 -18.85
C GLY A 99 3.22 -6.42 -18.48
N GLY A 100 2.59 -6.15 -17.34
CA GLY A 100 2.49 -4.76 -16.88
C GLY A 100 3.87 -4.17 -16.61
N ASP A 101 4.08 -2.89 -17.01
CA ASP A 101 5.38 -2.24 -17.05
C ASP A 101 5.30 -0.73 -16.70
N LEU A 102 6.46 -0.04 -16.68
CA LEU A 102 6.49 1.39 -16.36
C LEU A 102 5.93 2.26 -17.49
N GLN A 103 6.00 1.82 -18.76
CA GLN A 103 5.35 2.55 -19.85
C GLN A 103 3.82 2.51 -19.68
N GLY A 104 3.26 1.37 -19.30
CA GLY A 104 1.84 1.25 -18.98
C GLY A 104 1.41 2.15 -17.82
N VAL A 105 2.25 2.33 -16.80
CA VAL A 105 2.00 3.31 -15.73
C VAL A 105 1.99 4.73 -16.30
N ILE A 106 2.98 5.09 -17.14
CA ILE A 106 3.05 6.41 -17.79
C ILE A 106 1.80 6.67 -18.62
N ASP A 107 1.35 5.70 -19.42
CA ASP A 107 0.18 5.81 -20.29
C ASP A 107 -1.13 6.05 -19.53
N LYS A 108 -1.15 5.72 -18.24
CA LYS A 108 -2.33 5.88 -17.37
C LYS A 108 -2.22 7.05 -16.36
N LEU A 109 -1.18 7.88 -16.45
CA LEU A 109 -1.05 9.05 -15.55
C LEU A 109 -2.18 10.05 -15.71
N ASP A 110 -2.71 10.24 -16.92
CA ASP A 110 -3.86 11.12 -17.15
C ASP A 110 -5.14 10.58 -16.52
N TYR A 111 -5.33 9.24 -16.49
CA TYR A 111 -6.42 8.60 -15.76
C TYR A 111 -6.30 8.87 -14.25
N LEU A 112 -5.10 8.72 -13.68
CA LEU A 112 -4.87 8.99 -12.26
C LEU A 112 -5.08 10.46 -11.90
N GLN A 113 -4.67 11.37 -12.78
CA GLN A 113 -4.92 12.81 -12.61
C GLN A 113 -6.42 13.14 -12.68
N ASP A 114 -7.16 12.54 -13.62
CA ASP A 114 -8.61 12.71 -13.75
C ASP A 114 -9.39 12.10 -12.58
N LEU A 115 -8.89 11.00 -12.00
CA LEU A 115 -9.40 10.43 -10.76
C LEU A 115 -9.19 11.39 -9.57
N GLY A 116 -8.20 12.28 -9.64
CA GLY A 116 -7.85 13.23 -8.60
C GLY A 116 -6.76 12.74 -7.65
N VAL A 117 -6.05 11.68 -8.00
CA VAL A 117 -4.87 11.16 -7.29
C VAL A 117 -3.77 12.22 -7.27
N THR A 118 -3.09 12.35 -6.15
CA THR A 118 -2.02 13.34 -5.97
C THR A 118 -0.70 12.73 -5.48
N ALA A 119 -0.70 11.44 -5.15
CA ALA A 119 0.52 10.69 -4.83
C ALA A 119 0.40 9.23 -5.24
N ILE A 120 1.49 8.68 -5.78
CA ILE A 120 1.60 7.29 -6.24
C ILE A 120 2.56 6.54 -5.33
N TYR A 121 2.15 5.34 -4.91
CA TYR A 121 3.02 4.35 -4.31
C TYR A 121 3.15 3.17 -5.28
N LEU A 122 4.38 2.90 -5.75
CA LEU A 122 4.67 1.71 -6.54
C LEU A 122 5.11 0.56 -5.64
N ASN A 123 4.45 -0.59 -5.76
CA ASN A 123 5.01 -1.85 -5.26
C ASN A 123 6.41 -2.08 -5.85
N PRO A 124 7.24 -3.01 -5.33
CA PRO A 124 8.64 -3.11 -5.72
C PRO A 124 8.84 -3.14 -7.23
N VAL A 125 9.86 -2.41 -7.69
CA VAL A 125 10.17 -2.23 -9.12
C VAL A 125 11.59 -2.69 -9.48
N PHE A 126 12.36 -3.13 -8.50
CA PHE A 126 13.76 -3.52 -8.70
C PHE A 126 13.90 -4.92 -9.31
N VAL A 127 15.09 -5.23 -9.84
CA VAL A 127 15.39 -6.52 -10.46
C VAL A 127 14.99 -7.67 -9.56
N SER A 128 14.11 -8.56 -10.06
CA SER A 128 13.59 -9.69 -9.31
C SER A 128 12.84 -10.65 -10.23
N PRO A 129 12.95 -11.98 -10.02
CA PRO A 129 12.26 -12.97 -10.85
C PRO A 129 10.76 -13.10 -10.55
N SER A 130 10.31 -12.72 -9.34
CA SER A 130 8.90 -12.87 -8.98
C SER A 130 8.01 -11.77 -9.58
N LEU A 131 6.72 -12.07 -9.64
CA LEU A 131 5.72 -11.09 -10.09
C LEU A 131 5.59 -9.90 -9.13
N HIS A 132 5.84 -10.12 -7.85
CA HIS A 132 5.70 -9.11 -6.79
C HIS A 132 6.99 -8.35 -6.49
N LYS A 133 8.14 -8.88 -6.92
CA LYS A 133 9.48 -8.29 -6.79
C LYS A 133 9.96 -7.98 -5.35
N TYR A 134 9.37 -8.66 -4.35
CA TYR A 134 9.88 -8.62 -2.97
C TYR A 134 11.14 -9.47 -2.77
N ASP A 135 11.47 -10.38 -3.68
CA ASP A 135 12.71 -11.14 -3.73
C ASP A 135 13.79 -10.42 -4.58
N GLY A 136 14.05 -9.15 -4.26
CA GLY A 136 14.95 -8.28 -5.01
C GLY A 136 16.37 -8.84 -5.16
N GLU A 137 16.88 -8.89 -6.39
CA GLU A 137 18.27 -9.26 -6.71
C GLU A 137 19.22 -8.07 -6.55
N SER A 138 18.70 -6.87 -6.76
CA SER A 138 19.39 -5.60 -6.53
C SER A 138 18.41 -4.51 -6.11
N TYR A 139 18.92 -3.37 -5.59
CA TYR A 139 18.12 -2.19 -5.24
C TYR A 139 18.50 -0.94 -6.04
N HIS A 140 19.47 -1.06 -6.94
CA HIS A 140 19.97 0.09 -7.69
C HIS A 140 19.57 0.08 -9.17
N HIS A 141 18.90 -0.98 -9.64
CA HIS A 141 18.33 -1.06 -10.98
C HIS A 141 16.85 -1.44 -10.94
N ILE A 142 16.09 -0.81 -11.82
CA ILE A 142 14.73 -1.23 -12.17
C ILE A 142 14.81 -2.58 -12.91
N ASP A 143 13.82 -3.42 -12.71
CA ASP A 143 13.69 -4.68 -13.42
C ASP A 143 13.70 -4.44 -14.93
N PRO A 144 14.58 -5.12 -15.70
CA PRO A 144 14.67 -4.96 -17.14
C PRO A 144 13.36 -5.15 -17.90
N ASN A 145 12.46 -6.04 -17.44
CA ASN A 145 11.16 -6.24 -18.05
C ASN A 145 10.15 -5.10 -17.78
N PHE A 146 10.51 -4.13 -16.95
CA PHE A 146 9.74 -2.89 -16.80
C PHE A 146 10.19 -1.77 -17.73
N GLY A 147 11.23 -2.01 -18.53
CA GLY A 147 11.82 -1.06 -19.49
C GLY A 147 11.89 -1.60 -20.92
N PRO A 148 12.25 -0.77 -21.90
CA PRO A 148 12.08 -1.07 -23.33
C PRO A 148 13.18 -1.99 -23.92
N ASP A 149 14.25 -2.33 -23.20
CA ASP A 149 15.35 -3.17 -23.71
C ASP A 149 15.85 -4.16 -22.65
N PRO A 150 15.06 -5.17 -22.30
CA PRO A 150 15.41 -6.11 -21.23
C PRO A 150 16.73 -6.84 -21.45
N GLU A 151 17.02 -7.23 -22.70
CA GLU A 151 18.27 -7.96 -23.03
C GLU A 151 19.51 -7.06 -22.95
N GLY A 152 19.40 -5.82 -23.45
CA GLY A 152 20.48 -4.84 -23.36
C GLY A 152 20.77 -4.43 -21.92
N ASP A 153 19.73 -4.22 -21.12
CA ASP A 153 19.84 -3.85 -19.71
C ASP A 153 20.51 -4.94 -18.88
N ARG A 154 20.15 -6.22 -19.06
CA ARG A 154 20.82 -7.35 -18.39
C ARG A 154 22.32 -7.43 -18.71
N LYS A 155 22.69 -7.17 -19.96
CA LYS A 155 24.12 -7.14 -20.36
C LYS A 155 24.88 -6.02 -19.65
N LEU A 156 24.29 -4.83 -19.57
CA LEU A 156 24.89 -3.69 -18.87
C LEU A 156 25.07 -3.98 -17.38
N ILE A 157 24.03 -4.49 -16.72
CA ILE A 157 24.05 -4.85 -15.29
C ILE A 157 25.13 -5.92 -15.00
N ALA A 158 25.31 -6.89 -15.89
CA ALA A 158 26.30 -7.96 -15.71
C ALA A 158 27.76 -7.48 -15.79
N GLU A 159 28.04 -6.29 -16.34
CA GLU A 159 29.37 -5.70 -16.46
C GLU A 159 29.76 -4.80 -15.28
N GLU A 160 28.83 -4.51 -14.34
CA GLU A 160 29.06 -3.62 -13.21
C GLU A 160 29.72 -4.32 -12.01
N ASP A 161 30.40 -3.51 -11.19
CA ASP A 161 30.66 -3.88 -9.80
C ASP A 161 29.48 -3.39 -8.92
N PRO A 162 28.65 -4.29 -8.40
CA PRO A 162 27.46 -3.89 -7.63
C PRO A 162 27.79 -3.14 -6.33
N LEU A 163 29.05 -3.17 -5.87
CA LEU A 163 29.52 -2.44 -4.69
C LEU A 163 30.18 -1.09 -4.99
N ASP A 164 30.52 -0.82 -6.25
CA ASP A 164 31.05 0.48 -6.65
C ASP A 164 29.98 1.35 -7.35
N PRO A 165 29.33 2.29 -6.65
CA PRO A 165 28.31 3.16 -7.27
C PRO A 165 28.80 3.96 -8.47
N LYS A 166 30.12 4.05 -8.71
CA LYS A 166 30.69 4.73 -9.88
C LYS A 166 30.64 3.87 -11.13
N SER A 167 30.57 2.54 -10.97
CA SER A 167 30.39 1.61 -12.07
C SER A 167 28.93 1.52 -12.55
N TRP A 168 27.97 1.91 -11.69
CA TRP A 168 26.55 1.76 -11.97
C TRP A 168 26.10 2.61 -13.15
N VAL A 169 25.67 1.95 -14.21
CA VAL A 169 25.08 2.61 -15.39
C VAL A 169 23.61 2.94 -15.14
N TRP A 170 23.05 3.80 -15.95
CA TRP A 170 21.61 4.01 -16.05
C TRP A 170 21.10 3.16 -17.23
N THR A 171 20.44 2.07 -16.93
CA THR A 171 19.80 1.18 -17.91
C THR A 171 18.64 1.89 -18.63
N GLN A 172 18.05 1.26 -19.65
CA GLN A 172 16.87 1.84 -20.29
C GLN A 172 15.64 1.80 -19.36
N ALA A 173 15.52 0.72 -18.55
CA ALA A 173 14.48 0.63 -17.52
C ALA A 173 14.64 1.72 -16.45
N ASP A 174 15.88 1.98 -15.98
CA ASP A 174 16.15 3.07 -15.03
C ASP A 174 15.78 4.44 -15.63
N LYS A 175 16.13 4.70 -16.88
CA LYS A 175 15.79 5.95 -17.57
C LYS A 175 14.27 6.11 -17.74
N LEU A 176 13.55 5.01 -17.99
CA LEU A 176 12.09 5.03 -18.06
C LEU A 176 11.48 5.34 -16.68
N ALA A 177 12.05 4.81 -15.59
CA ALA A 177 11.63 5.17 -14.24
C ALA A 177 11.86 6.66 -13.93
N LEU A 178 13.02 7.22 -14.34
CA LEU A 178 13.27 8.66 -14.21
C LEU A 178 12.25 9.49 -15.02
N LYS A 179 11.93 9.04 -16.25
CA LYS A 179 10.86 9.67 -17.05
C LYS A 179 9.52 9.61 -16.35
N LEU A 180 9.15 8.46 -15.76
CA LEU A 180 7.91 8.32 -14.98
C LEU A 180 7.89 9.31 -13.82
N ILE A 181 8.97 9.45 -13.06
CA ILE A 181 9.09 10.40 -11.95
C ILE A 181 8.86 11.84 -12.46
N ASP A 182 9.54 12.23 -13.55
CA ASP A 182 9.38 13.57 -14.13
C ASP A 182 7.95 13.81 -14.63
N GLU A 183 7.29 12.84 -15.27
CA GLU A 183 5.91 12.93 -15.75
C GLU A 183 4.89 13.04 -14.59
N VAL A 184 5.14 12.33 -13.49
CA VAL A 184 4.35 12.44 -12.25
C VAL A 184 4.49 13.85 -11.66
N HIS A 185 5.72 14.35 -11.54
CA HIS A 185 5.99 15.68 -11.01
C HIS A 185 5.42 16.82 -11.89
N GLN A 186 5.47 16.67 -13.22
CA GLN A 186 4.86 17.63 -14.16
C GLN A 186 3.34 17.76 -13.98
N ARG A 187 2.67 16.71 -13.52
CA ARG A 187 1.24 16.72 -13.17
C ARG A 187 0.96 17.23 -11.75
N GLY A 188 1.99 17.65 -11.01
CA GLY A 188 1.87 18.09 -9.62
C GLY A 188 1.65 16.96 -8.62
N MET A 189 1.85 15.72 -9.02
CA MET A 189 1.75 14.54 -8.17
C MET A 189 3.10 14.19 -7.53
N ARG A 190 3.07 13.27 -6.55
CA ARG A 190 4.25 12.71 -5.85
C ARG A 190 4.36 11.22 -6.12
N ILE A 191 5.59 10.67 -5.98
CA ILE A 191 5.83 9.25 -6.17
C ILE A 191 6.81 8.70 -5.14
N ILE A 192 6.48 7.55 -4.55
CA ILE A 192 7.36 6.80 -3.65
C ILE A 192 7.56 5.38 -4.16
N PHE A 193 8.73 4.81 -3.85
CA PHE A 193 9.06 3.42 -4.15
C PHE A 193 8.98 2.55 -2.90
N ASP A 194 8.91 1.24 -3.11
CA ASP A 194 8.98 0.24 -2.05
C ASP A 194 10.44 -0.12 -1.75
N GLY A 195 10.84 -0.04 -0.50
CA GLY A 195 12.16 -0.41 0.01
C GLY A 195 12.09 -1.72 0.78
N VAL A 196 12.55 -2.81 0.17
CA VAL A 196 12.57 -4.15 0.75
C VAL A 196 13.96 -4.43 1.33
N PHE A 197 14.23 -3.96 2.55
CA PHE A 197 15.59 -3.96 3.11
C PHE A 197 15.84 -5.02 4.18
N ASN A 198 14.83 -5.81 4.56
CA ASN A 198 15.00 -6.90 5.52
C ASN A 198 15.76 -8.11 4.94
N HIS A 199 15.61 -8.36 3.66
CA HIS A 199 16.15 -9.52 2.96
C HIS A 199 16.48 -9.17 1.51
N MET A 200 17.20 -10.05 0.84
CA MET A 200 17.35 -10.03 -0.63
C MET A 200 16.77 -11.32 -1.21
N GLY A 201 16.60 -11.38 -2.53
CA GLY A 201 16.26 -12.62 -3.21
C GLY A 201 17.42 -13.62 -3.19
N VAL A 202 17.11 -14.90 -3.20
CA VAL A 202 18.14 -15.97 -3.28
C VAL A 202 19.02 -15.83 -4.53
N HIS A 203 18.51 -15.22 -5.60
CA HIS A 203 19.25 -14.96 -6.86
C HIS A 203 20.01 -13.64 -6.85
N SER A 204 20.03 -12.89 -5.74
CA SER A 204 20.82 -11.67 -5.64
C SER A 204 22.32 -11.96 -5.84
N PHE A 205 23.04 -10.99 -6.43
CA PHE A 205 24.47 -11.10 -6.68
C PHE A 205 25.26 -11.51 -5.43
N ALA A 206 24.89 -11.00 -4.27
CA ALA A 206 25.57 -11.26 -3.01
C ALA A 206 25.29 -12.68 -2.49
N PHE A 207 24.05 -13.15 -2.57
CA PHE A 207 23.70 -14.46 -2.05
C PHE A 207 24.14 -15.60 -2.99
N GLN A 208 24.11 -15.39 -4.31
CA GLN A 208 24.68 -16.36 -5.26
C GLN A 208 26.19 -16.57 -5.04
N ASP A 209 26.94 -15.49 -4.80
CA ASP A 209 28.36 -15.62 -4.45
C ASP A 209 28.55 -16.40 -3.13
N VAL A 210 27.67 -16.23 -2.14
CA VAL A 210 27.69 -17.02 -0.90
C VAL A 210 27.43 -18.50 -1.16
N ILE A 211 26.49 -18.84 -2.04
CA ILE A 211 26.22 -20.22 -2.44
C ILE A 211 27.45 -20.85 -3.10
N ASP A 212 28.07 -20.16 -4.04
CA ASP A 212 29.16 -20.66 -4.87
C ASP A 212 30.48 -20.74 -4.08
N ASN A 213 30.80 -19.72 -3.30
CA ASN A 213 32.09 -19.54 -2.64
C ASN A 213 32.10 -19.86 -1.14
N GLN A 214 30.91 -20.12 -0.55
CA GLN A 214 30.73 -20.53 0.83
C GLN A 214 31.46 -19.57 1.81
N GLN A 215 32.28 -20.11 2.70
CA GLN A 215 33.06 -19.32 3.66
C GLN A 215 34.09 -18.37 3.03
N ASN A 216 34.41 -18.53 1.75
CA ASN A 216 35.34 -17.66 1.01
C ASN A 216 34.63 -16.46 0.37
N SER A 217 33.31 -16.42 0.36
CA SER A 217 32.54 -15.29 -0.18
C SER A 217 32.84 -13.99 0.58
N PRO A 218 33.04 -12.85 -0.13
CA PRO A 218 33.13 -11.55 0.52
C PRO A 218 31.79 -11.11 1.15
N TYR A 219 30.67 -11.71 0.76
CA TYR A 219 29.32 -11.41 1.22
C TYR A 219 28.84 -12.33 2.33
N LYS A 220 29.63 -13.31 2.79
CA LYS A 220 29.24 -14.29 3.79
C LYS A 220 28.69 -13.68 5.10
N ASP A 221 29.16 -12.49 5.42
CA ASP A 221 28.74 -11.76 6.62
C ASP A 221 27.52 -10.86 6.40
N TRP A 222 26.96 -10.84 5.19
CA TRP A 222 25.76 -10.10 4.89
C TRP A 222 24.49 -10.79 5.37
N PHE A 223 24.52 -12.12 5.44
CA PHE A 223 23.35 -12.96 5.69
C PHE A 223 23.51 -13.76 7.00
N ILE A 224 22.39 -14.29 7.49
CA ILE A 224 22.34 -15.15 8.67
C ILE A 224 22.59 -16.60 8.23
N ILE A 225 23.86 -17.03 8.20
CA ILE A 225 24.24 -18.39 7.83
C ILE A 225 24.21 -19.28 9.07
N LYS A 226 23.47 -20.40 8.99
CA LYS A 226 23.31 -21.39 10.07
C LYS A 226 24.38 -22.47 10.02
N SER A 227 24.70 -22.95 8.82
CA SER A 227 25.76 -23.96 8.59
C SER A 227 26.35 -23.83 7.20
N TRP A 228 27.62 -24.25 7.06
CA TRP A 228 28.35 -24.34 5.80
C TRP A 228 28.45 -25.79 5.38
N ASP A 229 28.66 -26.04 4.07
CA ASP A 229 29.02 -27.37 3.58
C ASP A 229 30.35 -27.83 4.18
N ASP A 230 30.34 -28.95 4.89
CA ASP A 230 31.52 -29.56 5.51
C ASP A 230 31.32 -31.08 5.58
N GLU A 231 31.89 -31.78 4.60
CA GLU A 231 31.82 -33.23 4.49
C GLU A 231 32.37 -33.94 5.77
N ALA A 232 33.42 -33.39 6.38
CA ALA A 232 34.03 -33.96 7.53
C ALA A 232 33.15 -33.87 8.81
N LYS A 233 32.26 -32.86 8.84
CA LYS A 233 31.29 -32.68 9.94
C LYS A 233 29.90 -33.18 9.56
N GLY A 234 29.67 -33.55 8.28
CA GLY A 234 28.36 -33.97 7.80
C GLY A 234 27.31 -32.85 7.81
N THR A 235 27.77 -31.60 7.66
CA THR A 235 26.87 -30.44 7.58
C THR A 235 26.63 -30.05 6.13
N THR A 236 25.42 -29.55 5.85
CA THR A 236 25.04 -28.93 4.57
C THR A 236 24.80 -27.44 4.74
N PHE A 237 24.93 -26.68 3.65
CA PHE A 237 24.67 -25.23 3.67
C PHE A 237 23.23 -24.93 4.11
N ASP A 238 23.08 -24.09 5.13
CA ASP A 238 21.79 -23.62 5.63
C ASP A 238 21.87 -22.19 6.13
N TYR A 239 20.76 -21.44 5.98
CA TYR A 239 20.66 -20.02 6.32
C TYR A 239 19.27 -19.67 6.84
N ALA A 240 19.14 -18.48 7.43
CA ALA A 240 17.82 -17.93 7.77
C ALA A 240 17.18 -17.29 6.54
N GLY A 241 15.91 -17.55 6.36
CA GLY A 241 15.04 -16.82 5.45
C GLY A 241 13.91 -16.17 6.22
N TRP A 242 13.36 -15.09 5.69
CA TRP A 242 12.26 -14.34 6.31
C TRP A 242 11.09 -15.27 6.67
N PHE A 243 10.77 -15.36 7.96
CA PHE A 243 9.82 -16.36 8.51
C PHE A 243 10.04 -17.80 8.01
N GLY A 244 11.27 -18.15 7.66
CA GLY A 244 11.62 -19.49 7.14
C GLY A 244 11.53 -19.65 5.63
N VAL A 245 11.09 -18.64 4.90
CA VAL A 245 11.02 -18.62 3.42
C VAL A 245 12.43 -18.57 2.84
N LYS A 246 12.86 -19.65 2.20
CA LYS A 246 14.25 -19.81 1.72
C LYS A 246 14.58 -18.98 0.47
N SER A 247 13.58 -18.58 -0.30
CA SER A 247 13.77 -17.65 -1.43
C SER A 247 14.14 -16.23 -0.97
N LEU A 248 14.00 -15.92 0.34
CA LEU A 248 14.20 -14.59 0.93
C LEU A 248 15.26 -14.62 2.05
N PRO A 249 16.56 -14.83 1.74
CA PRO A 249 17.63 -14.84 2.73
C PRO A 249 17.71 -13.51 3.50
N GLU A 250 17.61 -13.59 4.83
CA GLU A 250 17.64 -12.42 5.72
C GLU A 250 19.01 -11.79 5.80
N LEU A 251 19.05 -10.46 5.73
CA LEU A 251 20.25 -9.68 6.01
C LEU A 251 20.58 -9.75 7.51
N ARG A 252 21.87 -9.88 7.79
CA ARG A 252 22.35 -9.98 9.18
C ARG A 252 22.34 -8.62 9.86
N GLU A 253 21.96 -8.62 11.12
CA GLU A 253 21.99 -7.46 11.99
C GLU A 253 22.98 -7.64 13.17
N ASP A 254 23.43 -6.53 13.70
CA ASP A 254 24.13 -6.40 14.98
C ASP A 254 23.42 -5.36 15.87
N GLU A 255 24.03 -4.93 16.96
CA GLU A 255 23.46 -3.92 17.86
C GLU A 255 23.18 -2.56 17.20
N ASN A 256 23.70 -2.30 16.00
CA ASN A 256 23.51 -1.07 15.23
C ASN A 256 22.53 -1.28 14.04
N GLY A 257 21.86 -2.41 13.97
CA GLY A 257 20.97 -2.82 12.90
C GLY A 257 21.70 -3.56 11.78
N ILE A 258 21.24 -3.45 10.54
CA ILE A 258 21.85 -4.14 9.38
C ILE A 258 23.35 -3.87 9.34
N VAL A 259 24.15 -4.94 9.22
CA VAL A 259 25.61 -4.86 9.20
C VAL A 259 26.15 -4.01 8.03
N LYS A 260 27.38 -3.53 8.17
CA LYS A 260 27.96 -2.47 7.32
C LYS A 260 27.87 -2.73 5.80
N GLY A 261 28.12 -3.94 5.33
CA GLY A 261 28.14 -4.25 3.90
C GLY A 261 26.81 -3.94 3.20
N PRO A 262 25.72 -4.66 3.56
CA PRO A 262 24.41 -4.40 2.98
C PRO A 262 23.88 -3.01 3.33
N LYS A 263 24.17 -2.47 4.53
CA LYS A 263 23.81 -1.10 4.92
C LYS A 263 24.40 -0.07 3.95
N ASP A 264 25.67 -0.14 3.63
CA ASP A 264 26.34 0.78 2.70
C ASP A 264 25.72 0.68 1.29
N TYR A 265 25.42 -0.55 0.85
CA TYR A 265 24.78 -0.80 -0.43
C TYR A 265 23.39 -0.16 -0.50
N ILE A 266 22.53 -0.43 0.49
CA ILE A 266 21.19 0.18 0.61
C ILE A 266 21.29 1.71 0.64
N PHE A 267 22.24 2.27 1.37
CA PHE A 267 22.45 3.73 1.44
C PHE A 267 22.85 4.32 0.09
N ASN A 268 23.64 3.62 -0.71
CA ASN A 268 24.01 4.06 -2.05
C ASN A 268 22.82 3.98 -3.02
N ALA A 269 22.04 2.89 -2.98
CA ALA A 269 20.80 2.76 -3.76
C ALA A 269 19.79 3.86 -3.39
N THR A 270 19.65 4.18 -2.09
CA THR A 270 18.82 5.30 -1.62
C THR A 270 19.24 6.62 -2.25
N ARG A 271 20.57 6.93 -2.27
CA ARG A 271 21.09 8.15 -2.91
C ARG A 271 20.78 8.19 -4.41
N ARG A 272 20.94 7.05 -5.10
CA ARG A 272 20.69 6.93 -6.53
C ARG A 272 19.27 7.35 -6.90
N TRP A 273 18.27 6.84 -6.20
CA TRP A 273 16.86 7.08 -6.52
C TRP A 273 16.32 8.42 -6.01
N MET A 274 16.86 8.94 -4.91
CA MET A 274 16.42 10.22 -4.35
C MET A 274 17.11 11.45 -4.96
N ASN A 275 18.30 11.28 -5.54
CA ASN A 275 19.05 12.37 -6.21
C ASN A 275 19.82 11.80 -7.41
N PRO A 276 19.13 11.41 -8.49
CA PRO A 276 19.70 10.73 -9.63
C PRO A 276 20.85 11.49 -10.25
N GLY A 277 22.06 10.88 -10.26
CA GLY A 277 23.25 11.48 -10.85
C GLY A 277 23.64 12.85 -10.27
N GLY A 278 23.09 13.24 -9.14
CA GLY A 278 23.31 14.58 -8.55
C GLY A 278 22.54 15.71 -9.25
N MET A 279 21.56 15.39 -10.09
CA MET A 279 20.77 16.37 -10.85
C MET A 279 19.76 17.15 -9.99
N GLY A 280 19.54 16.75 -8.74
CA GLY A 280 18.60 17.35 -7.81
C GLY A 280 17.44 16.44 -7.48
N THR A 281 16.86 16.66 -6.29
CA THR A 281 15.77 15.82 -5.75
C THR A 281 14.45 15.94 -6.51
N GLN A 282 14.29 16.97 -7.34
CA GLN A 282 13.13 17.14 -8.22
C GLN A 282 13.07 16.09 -9.35
N HIS A 283 14.16 15.36 -9.63
CA HIS A 283 14.22 14.25 -10.59
C HIS A 283 14.26 12.88 -9.91
N GLY A 284 14.23 12.86 -8.57
CA GLY A 284 14.18 11.64 -7.76
C GLY A 284 12.81 11.40 -7.15
N ILE A 285 12.65 10.25 -6.51
CA ILE A 285 11.43 9.90 -5.78
C ILE A 285 11.24 10.81 -4.55
N ASP A 286 9.98 11.00 -4.16
CA ASP A 286 9.59 11.85 -3.03
C ASP A 286 9.67 11.13 -1.67
N GLY A 287 10.01 9.86 -1.66
CA GLY A 287 10.10 9.08 -0.43
C GLY A 287 10.05 7.57 -0.64
N TRP A 288 9.77 6.85 0.43
CA TRP A 288 9.80 5.39 0.44
C TRP A 288 8.67 4.81 1.29
N ARG A 289 8.12 3.69 0.85
CA ARG A 289 7.40 2.73 1.71
C ARG A 289 8.38 1.64 2.11
N LEU A 290 8.40 1.27 3.37
CA LEU A 290 9.37 0.31 3.90
C LEU A 290 8.66 -0.98 4.27
N ASP A 291 9.04 -2.03 3.53
CA ASP A 291 8.52 -3.38 3.69
C ASP A 291 8.91 -3.96 5.04
N VAL A 292 7.98 -4.64 5.71
CA VAL A 292 8.14 -5.30 7.01
C VAL A 292 9.05 -4.55 7.99
N ALA A 293 8.86 -3.24 8.11
CA ALA A 293 9.76 -2.36 8.85
C ALA A 293 10.06 -2.81 10.27
N TYR A 294 9.14 -3.54 10.90
CA TYR A 294 9.28 -4.10 12.25
C TYR A 294 10.26 -5.29 12.32
N CYS A 295 10.69 -5.84 11.20
CA CYS A 295 11.70 -6.92 11.15
C CYS A 295 13.13 -6.36 11.17
N ILE A 296 13.33 -5.05 11.04
CA ILE A 296 14.64 -4.40 11.06
C ILE A 296 14.77 -3.55 12.33
N ALA A 297 15.93 -3.64 13.00
CA ALA A 297 16.17 -2.96 14.25
C ALA A 297 16.18 -1.42 14.11
N HIS A 298 15.63 -0.73 15.11
CA HIS A 298 15.51 0.73 15.18
C HIS A 298 16.78 1.53 14.83
N PRO A 299 18.03 1.12 15.26
CA PRO A 299 19.23 1.88 14.93
C PRO A 299 19.46 2.04 13.43
N PHE A 300 19.13 1.02 12.61
CA PHE A 300 19.22 1.11 11.16
C PHE A 300 18.31 2.22 10.62
N TRP A 301 17.03 2.22 11.01
CA TRP A 301 16.04 3.19 10.54
C TRP A 301 16.40 4.62 10.93
N LYS A 302 16.93 4.82 12.14
CA LYS A 302 17.39 6.15 12.61
C LYS A 302 18.54 6.68 11.77
N ASP A 303 19.50 5.83 11.42
CA ASP A 303 20.61 6.24 10.56
C ASP A 303 20.20 6.45 9.12
N TRP A 304 19.32 5.56 8.61
CA TRP A 304 18.81 5.68 7.25
C TRP A 304 17.93 6.92 7.08
N ARG A 305 17.06 7.25 8.04
CA ARG A 305 16.32 8.51 8.03
C ARG A 305 17.24 9.72 8.00
N LYS A 306 18.31 9.74 8.77
CA LYS A 306 19.29 10.84 8.72
C LYS A 306 19.86 11.03 7.30
N LEU A 307 20.20 9.92 6.64
CA LEU A 307 20.64 9.96 5.24
C LEU A 307 19.54 10.54 4.35
N VAL A 308 18.33 9.98 4.38
CA VAL A 308 17.20 10.43 3.55
C VAL A 308 16.95 11.93 3.73
N ARG A 309 16.88 12.40 4.99
CA ARG A 309 16.66 13.83 5.30
C ARG A 309 17.83 14.74 4.90
N SER A 310 19.05 14.21 4.82
CA SER A 310 20.19 14.95 4.29
C SER A 310 20.13 15.14 2.77
N ILE A 311 19.45 14.25 2.05
CA ILE A 311 19.24 14.32 0.60
C ILE A 311 18.02 15.20 0.32
N ASN A 312 16.88 14.85 0.90
CA ASN A 312 15.62 15.58 0.73
C ASN A 312 14.91 15.76 2.08
N PRO A 313 14.94 16.97 2.67
CA PRO A 313 14.25 17.27 3.93
C PRO A 313 12.73 17.04 3.89
N GLU A 314 12.12 17.10 2.71
CA GLU A 314 10.69 16.92 2.48
C GLU A 314 10.31 15.50 2.02
N ALA A 315 11.23 14.53 2.08
CA ALA A 315 10.92 13.13 1.72
C ALA A 315 9.89 12.55 2.70
N TYR A 316 8.98 11.71 2.21
CA TYR A 316 8.00 11.00 3.03
C TYR A 316 8.42 9.54 3.23
N LEU A 317 8.38 9.09 4.49
CA LEU A 317 8.76 7.74 4.88
C LEU A 317 7.57 7.09 5.58
N THR A 318 7.01 6.05 4.96
CA THR A 318 5.91 5.27 5.53
C THR A 318 6.33 3.84 5.79
N ALA A 319 5.97 3.33 6.96
CA ALA A 319 6.31 1.96 7.38
C ALA A 319 5.14 1.01 7.17
N GLU A 320 5.43 -0.20 6.74
CA GLU A 320 4.48 -1.29 6.87
C GLU A 320 4.69 -1.96 8.22
N ILE A 321 3.72 -1.77 9.12
CA ILE A 321 3.72 -2.37 10.45
C ILE A 321 2.30 -2.79 10.80
N VAL A 322 1.99 -4.09 10.62
CA VAL A 322 0.67 -4.62 10.97
C VAL A 322 0.71 -5.11 12.42
N ARG A 323 0.60 -4.16 13.33
CA ARG A 323 0.65 -4.38 14.79
C ARG A 323 -0.33 -3.42 15.49
N PRO A 324 -0.72 -3.69 16.75
CA PRO A 324 -1.46 -2.73 17.56
C PRO A 324 -0.72 -1.40 17.73
N PRO A 325 -1.44 -0.28 17.94
CA PRO A 325 -0.86 1.07 17.95
C PRO A 325 0.31 1.27 18.92
N GLU A 326 0.29 0.61 20.07
CA GLU A 326 1.37 0.68 21.07
C GLU A 326 2.68 0.06 20.57
N GLN A 327 2.63 -0.88 19.63
CA GLN A 327 3.82 -1.49 19.00
C GLN A 327 4.28 -0.69 17.78
N VAL A 328 3.39 0.04 17.12
CA VAL A 328 3.72 0.94 16.00
C VAL A 328 4.35 2.23 16.49
N LYS A 329 3.88 2.77 17.61
CA LYS A 329 4.29 4.07 18.16
C LYS A 329 5.81 4.31 18.22
N PRO A 330 6.66 3.35 18.66
CA PRO A 330 8.12 3.58 18.73
C PRO A 330 8.76 3.96 17.38
N TYR A 331 8.17 3.55 16.27
CA TYR A 331 8.65 3.87 14.92
C TYR A 331 8.24 5.27 14.43
N LEU A 332 7.26 5.91 15.09
CA LEU A 332 6.62 7.14 14.65
C LEU A 332 6.94 8.35 15.57
N GLU A 333 8.01 8.29 16.35
CA GLU A 333 8.41 9.35 17.29
C GLU A 333 9.25 10.47 16.65
N GLY A 334 9.45 10.43 15.31
CA GLY A 334 10.08 11.50 14.53
C GLY A 334 11.53 11.26 14.15
N ASP A 335 12.12 10.14 14.56
CA ASP A 335 13.50 9.78 14.26
C ASP A 335 13.64 8.55 13.33
N GLU A 336 12.50 7.95 12.91
CA GLU A 336 12.43 6.83 11.97
C GLU A 336 11.47 7.11 10.82
N PHE A 337 10.15 6.98 11.01
CA PHE A 337 9.15 7.17 9.95
C PHE A 337 8.26 8.39 10.20
N ASP A 338 7.59 8.84 9.14
CA ASP A 338 6.64 9.95 9.18
C ASP A 338 5.21 9.45 9.37
N GLY A 339 4.91 8.23 8.88
CA GLY A 339 3.60 7.62 8.94
C GLY A 339 3.68 6.10 8.78
N GLU A 340 2.53 5.48 8.75
CA GLU A 340 2.34 4.04 8.56
C GLU A 340 1.33 3.76 7.45
N MET A 341 1.36 2.55 6.89
CA MET A 341 0.21 1.96 6.22
C MET A 341 -0.80 1.61 7.31
N ASN A 342 -1.88 2.40 7.44
CA ASN A 342 -2.76 2.38 8.61
C ASN A 342 -3.78 1.23 8.54
N TYR A 343 -3.31 0.01 8.74
CA TYR A 343 -4.16 -1.18 8.82
C TYR A 343 -5.12 -1.14 10.02
N ASN A 344 -4.74 -0.46 11.11
CA ASN A 344 -5.63 -0.30 12.26
C ASN A 344 -6.91 0.50 11.91
N PHE A 345 -6.80 1.47 10.98
CA PHE A 345 -7.97 2.15 10.42
C PHE A 345 -8.83 1.19 9.59
N ALA A 346 -8.22 0.32 8.77
CA ALA A 346 -8.94 -0.68 7.98
C ALA A 346 -9.70 -1.66 8.88
N PHE A 347 -9.06 -2.15 9.94
CA PHE A 347 -9.67 -3.09 10.90
C PHE A 347 -10.88 -2.49 11.60
N ALA A 348 -10.72 -1.30 12.17
CA ALA A 348 -11.83 -0.60 12.83
C ALA A 348 -12.98 -0.32 11.84
N SER A 349 -12.64 0.04 10.60
CA SER A 349 -13.64 0.31 9.55
C SER A 349 -14.37 -0.96 9.11
N ALA A 350 -13.66 -2.09 8.99
CA ALA A 350 -14.26 -3.37 8.68
C ALA A 350 -15.28 -3.78 9.77
N GLU A 351 -14.89 -3.66 11.04
CA GLU A 351 -15.75 -3.97 12.18
C GLU A 351 -17.02 -3.10 12.23
N PHE A 352 -16.93 -1.83 11.82
CA PHE A 352 -18.09 -0.93 11.86
C PHE A 352 -18.95 -1.02 10.61
N PHE A 353 -18.36 -0.95 9.41
CA PHE A 353 -19.12 -0.83 8.16
C PHE A 353 -19.62 -2.16 7.62
N PHE A 354 -18.84 -3.23 7.79
CA PHE A 354 -19.03 -4.46 7.03
C PHE A 354 -19.36 -5.67 7.89
N ASN A 355 -18.70 -5.85 9.05
CA ASN A 355 -18.93 -7.04 9.87
C ASN A 355 -20.39 -7.12 10.33
N GLU A 356 -20.85 -8.35 10.58
CA GLU A 356 -22.20 -8.66 11.04
C GLU A 356 -22.15 -9.44 12.36
N GLY A 357 -23.26 -9.43 13.11
CA GLY A 357 -23.38 -10.17 14.36
C GLY A 357 -22.44 -9.68 15.47
N GLU A 358 -21.78 -10.62 16.17
CA GLU A 358 -20.93 -10.31 17.33
C GLU A 358 -19.63 -9.58 16.97
N SER A 359 -19.20 -9.65 15.70
CA SER A 359 -18.00 -8.96 15.23
C SER A 359 -18.25 -7.53 14.74
N GLN A 360 -19.52 -7.09 14.69
CA GLN A 360 -19.87 -5.72 14.38
C GLN A 360 -19.76 -4.84 15.65
N ILE A 361 -19.11 -3.68 15.52
CA ILE A 361 -19.01 -2.69 16.60
C ILE A 361 -20.00 -1.55 16.42
N SER A 362 -20.36 -0.89 17.51
CA SER A 362 -21.22 0.28 17.53
C SER A 362 -20.51 1.53 16.99
N ALA A 363 -21.28 2.59 16.69
CA ALA A 363 -20.75 3.87 16.24
C ALA A 363 -19.83 4.52 17.30
N GLY A 364 -20.19 4.39 18.58
CA GLY A 364 -19.39 4.89 19.70
C GLY A 364 -18.08 4.12 19.88
N GLU A 365 -18.10 2.78 19.73
CA GLU A 365 -16.90 1.95 19.77
C GLU A 365 -15.96 2.25 18.59
N TYR A 366 -16.53 2.46 17.39
CA TYR A 366 -15.76 2.86 16.22
C TYR A 366 -15.07 4.22 16.43
N ASP A 367 -15.81 5.25 16.89
CA ASP A 367 -15.22 6.56 17.19
C ASP A 367 -14.15 6.48 18.29
N ALA A 368 -14.34 5.62 19.29
CA ALA A 368 -13.37 5.39 20.35
C ALA A 368 -12.07 4.76 19.80
N LYS A 369 -12.17 3.73 18.94
CA LYS A 369 -10.98 3.13 18.27
C LYS A 369 -10.25 4.16 17.40
N LEU A 370 -10.98 4.95 16.61
CA LEU A 370 -10.39 6.00 15.81
C LEU A 370 -9.76 7.12 16.65
N LYS A 371 -10.32 7.41 17.82
CA LYS A 371 -9.71 8.35 18.76
C LYS A 371 -8.41 7.81 19.34
N GLU A 372 -8.38 6.53 19.70
CA GLU A 372 -7.16 5.85 20.16
C GLU A 372 -6.03 6.00 19.14
N LEU A 373 -6.30 5.73 17.86
CA LEU A 373 -5.32 5.91 16.76
C LEU A 373 -4.82 7.37 16.65
N ARG A 374 -5.74 8.36 16.72
CA ARG A 374 -5.35 9.77 16.66
C ARG A 374 -4.49 10.21 17.85
N ASP A 375 -4.72 9.62 19.02
CA ASP A 375 -4.04 9.98 20.27
C ASP A 375 -2.74 9.17 20.49
N ALA A 376 -2.57 8.04 19.79
CA ALA A 376 -1.43 7.15 19.96
C ALA A 376 -0.12 7.78 19.49
N TYR A 377 -0.16 8.62 18.46
CA TYR A 377 1.00 9.13 17.74
C TYR A 377 1.16 10.65 17.90
N PRO A 378 2.36 11.21 17.61
CA PRO A 378 2.54 12.66 17.50
C PRO A 378 1.55 13.28 16.52
N GLN A 379 1.09 14.49 16.81
CA GLN A 379 -0.03 15.13 16.11
C GLN A 379 0.08 15.14 14.58
N GLY A 380 1.30 15.31 14.01
CA GLY A 380 1.50 15.34 12.56
C GLY A 380 1.29 13.99 11.87
N VAL A 381 1.61 12.89 12.57
CA VAL A 381 1.57 11.52 12.05
C VAL A 381 0.16 11.12 11.63
N ALA A 382 -0.84 11.39 12.46
CA ALA A 382 -2.22 11.04 12.16
C ALA A 382 -2.73 11.62 10.83
N TYR A 383 -2.16 12.73 10.35
CA TYR A 383 -2.57 13.37 9.09
C TYR A 383 -1.88 12.80 7.86
N VAL A 384 -0.76 12.10 8.02
CA VAL A 384 0.03 11.54 6.91
C VAL A 384 -0.02 10.03 6.83
N SER A 385 -0.53 9.33 7.86
CA SER A 385 -0.72 7.89 7.83
C SER A 385 -1.70 7.49 6.73
N GLN A 386 -1.34 6.45 5.98
CA GLN A 386 -2.08 5.99 4.79
C GLN A 386 -3.30 5.18 5.20
N ASN A 387 -4.47 5.81 5.21
CA ASN A 387 -5.74 5.15 5.50
C ASN A 387 -6.18 4.28 4.33
N LEU A 388 -5.77 3.02 4.34
CA LEU A 388 -6.13 2.00 3.36
C LEU A 388 -7.33 1.16 3.82
N PHE A 389 -7.85 0.33 2.91
CA PHE A 389 -8.68 -0.83 3.25
C PHE A 389 -8.02 -2.11 2.69
N GLY A 390 -7.93 -2.24 1.37
CA GLY A 390 -7.21 -3.30 0.68
C GLY A 390 -5.77 -2.94 0.36
N SER A 391 -4.98 -3.94 0.03
CA SER A 391 -3.61 -3.81 -0.47
C SER A 391 -3.27 -5.00 -1.37
N HIS A 392 -2.01 -5.11 -1.78
CA HIS A 392 -1.52 -6.29 -2.50
C HIS A 392 -1.40 -7.56 -1.64
N ASP A 393 -1.60 -7.46 -0.31
CA ASP A 393 -1.55 -8.56 0.66
C ASP A 393 -2.90 -8.84 1.31
N ALA A 394 -3.86 -7.94 1.16
CA ALA A 394 -5.16 -8.02 1.81
C ALA A 394 -6.29 -8.07 0.78
N ASN A 395 -7.45 -8.56 1.22
CA ASN A 395 -8.66 -8.57 0.40
C ASN A 395 -8.94 -7.21 -0.21
N ARG A 396 -9.37 -7.20 -1.46
CA ARG A 396 -10.05 -6.04 -2.02
C ARG A 396 -11.32 -5.75 -1.23
N ILE A 397 -11.63 -4.47 -1.08
CA ILE A 397 -12.83 -4.03 -0.35
C ILE A 397 -14.10 -4.71 -0.88
N GLY A 398 -14.25 -4.87 -2.20
CA GLY A 398 -15.39 -5.56 -2.80
C GLY A 398 -15.56 -6.98 -2.31
N SER A 399 -14.49 -7.79 -2.28
CA SER A 399 -14.54 -9.16 -1.77
C SER A 399 -14.76 -9.24 -0.26
N TYR A 400 -14.21 -8.30 0.50
CA TYR A 400 -14.47 -8.24 1.93
C TYR A 400 -15.96 -8.04 2.22
N VAL A 401 -16.58 -7.07 1.53
CA VAL A 401 -18.02 -6.78 1.69
C VAL A 401 -18.89 -7.97 1.30
N VAL A 402 -18.53 -8.70 0.25
CA VAL A 402 -19.22 -9.95 -0.16
C VAL A 402 -19.19 -11.01 0.95
N ASN A 403 -18.11 -11.07 1.69
CA ASN A 403 -17.86 -12.10 2.70
C ASN A 403 -18.10 -11.62 4.14
N ARG A 404 -18.77 -10.48 4.34
CA ARG A 404 -18.97 -9.83 5.63
C ARG A 404 -19.68 -10.68 6.71
N GLY A 405 -20.52 -11.61 6.29
CA GLY A 405 -21.19 -12.55 7.18
C GLY A 405 -20.36 -13.78 7.54
N ASN A 406 -19.25 -14.00 6.85
CA ASN A 406 -18.26 -14.99 7.21
C ASN A 406 -17.35 -14.34 8.26
N ASP A 407 -17.08 -15.00 9.36
CA ASP A 407 -16.12 -14.51 10.36
C ASP A 407 -14.71 -14.54 9.71
N ILE A 408 -14.42 -13.53 8.85
CA ILE A 408 -13.16 -13.38 8.12
C ILE A 408 -12.06 -12.92 9.09
N GLY A 409 -12.36 -13.04 10.34
CA GLY A 409 -11.33 -13.00 11.32
C GLY A 409 -10.92 -11.63 11.77
N ASN A 410 -10.20 -11.72 12.81
CA ASN A 410 -9.50 -10.64 13.44
C ASN A 410 -8.25 -10.38 12.57
N PHE A 411 -8.23 -9.30 11.81
CA PHE A 411 -7.04 -8.84 11.05
C PHE A 411 -5.77 -8.74 11.90
N ARG A 412 -5.86 -8.85 13.20
CA ARG A 412 -4.73 -8.78 14.13
C ARG A 412 -3.87 -10.03 14.15
N ASP A 413 -4.38 -11.13 13.61
CA ASP A 413 -3.63 -12.36 13.39
C ASP A 413 -3.57 -12.68 11.89
N TRP A 414 -2.43 -12.42 11.28
CA TRP A 414 -2.22 -12.67 9.85
C TRP A 414 -2.43 -14.14 9.48
N GLY A 415 -2.05 -15.08 10.36
CA GLY A 415 -2.17 -16.50 10.06
C GLY A 415 -3.63 -16.92 9.89
N ASP A 416 -4.48 -16.54 10.83
CA ASP A 416 -5.91 -16.82 10.78
C ASP A 416 -6.59 -16.06 9.63
N TYR A 417 -6.20 -14.79 9.43
CA TYR A 417 -6.71 -13.97 8.34
C TYR A 417 -6.40 -14.56 6.96
N PHE A 418 -5.17 -14.97 6.69
CA PHE A 418 -4.80 -15.57 5.40
C PHE A 418 -5.60 -16.85 5.10
N GLY A 419 -5.81 -17.72 6.09
CA GLY A 419 -6.65 -18.90 5.93
C GLY A 419 -8.11 -18.56 5.65
N ALA A 420 -8.67 -17.62 6.42
CA ALA A 420 -10.09 -17.28 6.36
C ALA A 420 -10.47 -16.48 5.10
N SER A 421 -9.56 -15.63 4.59
CA SER A 421 -9.84 -14.68 3.50
C SER A 421 -9.39 -15.13 2.10
N SER A 422 -9.01 -16.38 1.97
CA SER A 422 -8.58 -17.00 0.71
C SER A 422 -9.67 -17.89 0.10
N ALA A 423 -10.07 -17.61 -1.12
CA ALA A 423 -11.00 -18.46 -1.85
C ALA A 423 -10.41 -19.84 -2.17
N ILE A 424 -9.09 -19.96 -2.22
CA ILE A 424 -8.39 -21.23 -2.47
C ILE A 424 -8.36 -22.09 -1.19
N ASN A 425 -8.14 -21.48 -0.02
CA ASN A 425 -7.91 -22.19 1.24
C ASN A 425 -9.20 -22.35 2.08
N ASN A 426 -10.17 -21.46 1.91
CA ASN A 426 -11.43 -21.46 2.65
C ASN A 426 -12.62 -21.74 1.71
N PRO A 427 -13.19 -22.94 1.70
CA PRO A 427 -14.31 -23.29 0.83
C PRO A 427 -15.60 -22.49 1.14
N ASN A 428 -15.67 -21.80 2.27
CA ASN A 428 -16.79 -20.92 2.62
C ASN A 428 -16.58 -19.48 2.15
N TYR A 429 -15.38 -19.15 1.65
CA TYR A 429 -15.12 -17.83 1.09
C TYR A 429 -15.71 -17.71 -0.31
N SER A 430 -16.59 -16.75 -0.52
CA SER A 430 -17.24 -16.52 -1.81
C SER A 430 -16.35 -15.69 -2.74
N PRO A 431 -15.95 -16.21 -3.91
CA PRO A 431 -15.18 -15.46 -4.90
C PRO A 431 -16.05 -14.57 -5.81
N ARG A 432 -17.37 -14.53 -5.60
CA ARG A 432 -18.32 -13.83 -6.46
C ARG A 432 -18.06 -12.33 -6.58
N LYS A 433 -18.51 -11.76 -7.69
CA LYS A 433 -18.56 -10.31 -7.90
C LYS A 433 -19.48 -9.62 -6.85
N PRO A 434 -19.09 -8.42 -6.35
CA PRO A 434 -19.98 -7.59 -5.55
C PRO A 434 -21.28 -7.23 -6.29
N GLN A 435 -22.41 -7.34 -5.59
CA GLN A 435 -23.72 -6.91 -6.09
C GLN A 435 -23.97 -5.43 -5.77
N ALA A 436 -25.08 -4.87 -6.22
CA ALA A 436 -25.39 -3.44 -6.04
C ALA A 436 -25.35 -3.01 -4.56
N GLU A 437 -25.89 -3.83 -3.66
CA GLU A 437 -25.90 -3.56 -2.20
C GLU A 437 -24.50 -3.61 -1.59
N ASP A 438 -23.61 -4.48 -2.09
CA ASP A 438 -22.21 -4.53 -1.68
C ASP A 438 -21.47 -3.25 -2.13
N ILE A 439 -21.76 -2.76 -3.33
CA ILE A 439 -21.20 -1.51 -3.88
C ILE A 439 -21.67 -0.29 -3.07
N GLU A 440 -22.93 -0.24 -2.64
CA GLU A 440 -23.42 0.86 -1.79
C GLU A 440 -22.70 0.91 -0.43
N LEU A 441 -22.37 -0.24 0.16
CA LEU A 441 -21.55 -0.29 1.37
C LEU A 441 -20.12 0.21 1.12
N GLN A 442 -19.54 -0.15 -0.02
CA GLN A 442 -18.22 0.38 -0.41
C GLN A 442 -18.27 1.90 -0.58
N LYS A 443 -19.29 2.45 -1.23
CA LYS A 443 -19.47 3.89 -1.38
C LYS A 443 -19.59 4.60 -0.01
N LEU A 444 -20.31 4.03 0.94
CA LEU A 444 -20.41 4.58 2.29
C LEU A 444 -19.04 4.63 2.98
N PHE A 445 -18.26 3.56 2.89
CA PHE A 445 -16.89 3.55 3.41
C PHE A 445 -16.01 4.61 2.75
N VAL A 446 -16.11 4.81 1.42
CA VAL A 446 -15.35 5.82 0.68
C VAL A 446 -15.67 7.24 1.18
N ILE A 447 -16.93 7.52 1.55
CA ILE A 447 -17.29 8.81 2.20
C ILE A 447 -16.48 8.98 3.48
N MET A 448 -16.40 7.95 4.33
CA MET A 448 -15.62 7.99 5.57
C MET A 448 -14.12 8.15 5.29
N GLN A 449 -13.56 7.33 4.39
CA GLN A 449 -12.13 7.34 4.06
C GLN A 449 -11.66 8.72 3.55
N MET A 450 -12.43 9.34 2.67
CA MET A 450 -12.09 10.64 2.07
C MET A 450 -12.31 11.83 3.00
N THR A 451 -13.10 11.69 4.05
CA THR A 451 -13.44 12.79 4.96
C THR A 451 -12.76 12.70 6.33
N TYR A 452 -12.22 11.54 6.68
CA TYR A 452 -11.55 11.32 7.97
C TYR A 452 -10.15 11.94 8.01
N VAL A 453 -9.53 11.96 9.20
CA VAL A 453 -8.14 12.36 9.45
C VAL A 453 -7.19 11.31 8.88
N GLY A 454 -6.17 11.73 8.15
CA GLY A 454 -5.18 10.86 7.50
C GLY A 454 -5.12 11.07 5.99
N ALA A 455 -4.21 10.40 5.32
CA ALA A 455 -4.07 10.40 3.88
C ALA A 455 -4.74 9.16 3.29
N PRO A 456 -5.89 9.27 2.59
CA PRO A 456 -6.54 8.10 2.01
C PRO A 456 -5.61 7.40 1.01
N MET A 457 -5.60 6.06 1.01
CA MET A 457 -4.90 5.26 0.02
C MET A 457 -5.87 4.31 -0.68
N ILE A 458 -5.89 4.37 -2.01
CA ILE A 458 -6.67 3.51 -2.89
C ILE A 458 -5.74 2.45 -3.45
N TYR A 459 -6.10 1.19 -3.33
CA TYR A 459 -5.42 0.11 -4.04
C TYR A 459 -5.96 0.01 -5.47
N TYR A 460 -5.09 -0.09 -6.47
CA TYR A 460 -5.48 -0.06 -7.89
C TYR A 460 -6.67 -0.98 -8.17
N GLY A 461 -7.67 -0.47 -8.87
CA GLY A 461 -8.85 -1.21 -9.28
C GLY A 461 -10.00 -1.25 -8.27
N ASP A 462 -9.81 -0.84 -7.02
CA ASP A 462 -10.91 -0.76 -6.06
C ASP A 462 -11.94 0.29 -6.50
N GLU A 463 -11.49 1.37 -7.15
CA GLU A 463 -12.33 2.44 -7.67
C GLU A 463 -13.19 2.01 -8.87
N VAL A 464 -12.78 0.97 -9.58
CA VAL A 464 -13.55 0.42 -10.72
C VAL A 464 -14.34 -0.84 -10.35
N GLY A 465 -14.34 -1.21 -9.05
CA GLY A 465 -15.13 -2.31 -8.52
C GLY A 465 -14.51 -3.69 -8.73
N MET A 466 -13.18 -3.79 -8.82
CA MET A 466 -12.49 -5.08 -8.83
C MET A 466 -12.70 -5.82 -7.51
N TRP A 467 -12.66 -7.15 -7.58
CA TRP A 467 -12.79 -8.05 -6.46
C TRP A 467 -11.69 -9.14 -6.48
N GLY A 468 -11.38 -9.68 -5.34
CA GLY A 468 -10.38 -10.71 -5.10
C GLY A 468 -10.17 -10.90 -3.60
N GLY A 469 -9.99 -12.13 -3.17
CA GLY A 469 -9.60 -12.48 -1.80
C GLY A 469 -8.21 -11.89 -1.46
N ASN A 470 -7.57 -12.40 -0.42
CA ASN A 470 -6.20 -12.01 -0.14
C ASN A 470 -5.21 -12.52 -1.22
N ASP A 471 -3.92 -12.28 -1.04
CA ASP A 471 -2.87 -12.78 -1.93
C ASP A 471 -3.03 -14.30 -2.22
N PRO A 472 -3.05 -14.71 -3.51
CA PRO A 472 -2.78 -13.94 -4.73
C PRO A 472 -4.01 -13.27 -5.39
N ASP A 473 -5.23 -13.49 -4.91
CA ASP A 473 -6.47 -13.12 -5.60
C ASP A 473 -6.69 -11.59 -5.65
N CYS A 474 -6.16 -10.84 -4.67
CA CYS A 474 -6.17 -9.38 -4.70
C CYS A 474 -5.30 -8.79 -5.82
N ARG A 475 -4.43 -9.59 -6.45
CA ARG A 475 -3.46 -9.18 -7.48
C ARG A 475 -3.93 -9.47 -8.90
N LYS A 476 -5.25 -9.53 -9.15
CA LYS A 476 -5.82 -9.60 -10.51
C LYS A 476 -5.34 -8.42 -11.35
N PRO A 477 -5.18 -8.58 -12.70
CA PRO A 477 -4.85 -7.45 -13.58
C PRO A 477 -5.95 -6.38 -13.57
N MET A 478 -5.54 -5.11 -13.65
CA MET A 478 -6.43 -3.95 -13.64
C MET A 478 -7.47 -4.03 -14.75
N VAL A 479 -8.71 -3.69 -14.42
CA VAL A 479 -9.82 -3.65 -15.37
C VAL A 479 -9.89 -2.28 -16.06
N TRP A 480 -9.71 -2.29 -17.40
CA TRP A 480 -9.74 -1.10 -18.25
C TRP A 480 -10.86 -1.17 -19.27
N ASP A 481 -11.49 -0.04 -19.64
CA ASP A 481 -12.55 0.02 -20.66
C ASP A 481 -12.10 -0.38 -22.07
N ASP A 482 -10.81 -0.27 -22.35
CA ASP A 482 -10.23 -0.56 -23.68
C ASP A 482 -9.72 -2.00 -23.82
N ILE A 483 -9.99 -2.87 -22.84
CA ILE A 483 -9.65 -4.28 -22.87
C ILE A 483 -10.92 -5.13 -22.82
N ALA A 484 -10.96 -6.21 -23.60
CA ALA A 484 -12.03 -7.20 -23.54
C ALA A 484 -11.73 -8.24 -22.45
N TYR A 485 -12.76 -8.62 -21.72
CA TYR A 485 -12.67 -9.59 -20.62
C TYR A 485 -13.64 -10.73 -20.85
N ASP A 486 -13.20 -11.93 -20.48
CA ASP A 486 -14.10 -13.05 -20.26
C ASP A 486 -14.90 -12.83 -18.98
N ASP A 487 -16.11 -13.39 -18.91
CA ASP A 487 -16.83 -13.42 -17.65
C ASP A 487 -16.14 -14.42 -16.71
N GLU A 488 -16.01 -14.11 -15.41
CA GLU A 488 -15.56 -15.07 -14.43
C GLU A 488 -16.67 -16.09 -14.17
N VAL A 489 -16.41 -17.35 -14.47
CA VAL A 489 -17.35 -18.48 -14.30
C VAL A 489 -16.74 -19.65 -13.54
N THR A 490 -15.44 -19.63 -13.30
CA THR A 490 -14.68 -20.73 -12.71
C THR A 490 -14.43 -20.46 -11.22
N ASN A 491 -14.71 -21.46 -10.37
CA ASN A 491 -14.32 -21.45 -8.97
C ASN A 491 -12.89 -21.99 -8.78
N PRO A 492 -12.22 -21.72 -7.63
CA PRO A 492 -10.88 -22.25 -7.36
C PRO A 492 -10.75 -23.78 -7.44
N ASP A 493 -11.84 -24.52 -7.22
CA ASP A 493 -11.89 -26.00 -7.34
C ASP A 493 -12.17 -26.49 -8.77
N GLY A 494 -12.27 -25.58 -9.74
CA GLY A 494 -12.58 -25.87 -11.14
C GLY A 494 -14.07 -26.08 -11.43
N SER A 495 -14.96 -26.01 -10.45
CA SER A 495 -16.40 -26.00 -10.69
C SER A 495 -16.86 -24.69 -11.31
N LEU A 496 -18.03 -24.68 -11.96
CA LEU A 496 -18.56 -23.48 -12.61
C LEU A 496 -19.66 -22.84 -11.77
N HIS A 497 -19.72 -21.52 -11.81
CA HIS A 497 -20.79 -20.69 -11.25
C HIS A 497 -21.48 -19.84 -12.32
N ALA A 498 -22.52 -19.11 -11.94
CA ALA A 498 -23.18 -18.16 -12.83
C ALA A 498 -22.18 -17.05 -13.26
N PRO A 499 -22.21 -16.59 -14.52
CA PRO A 499 -21.24 -15.63 -15.02
C PRO A 499 -21.22 -14.31 -14.22
N ASP A 500 -20.06 -13.92 -13.77
CA ASP A 500 -19.74 -12.65 -13.16
C ASP A 500 -19.06 -11.76 -14.21
N LYS A 501 -19.78 -10.82 -14.78
CA LYS A 501 -19.28 -9.96 -15.86
C LYS A 501 -18.15 -9.04 -15.35
N VAL A 502 -16.97 -9.15 -15.95
CA VAL A 502 -15.82 -8.26 -15.68
C VAL A 502 -15.94 -6.99 -16.52
N ALA A 503 -16.08 -5.85 -15.89
CA ALA A 503 -16.12 -4.54 -16.52
C ALA A 503 -15.92 -3.43 -15.49
N VAL A 504 -15.49 -2.24 -15.93
CA VAL A 504 -15.42 -1.03 -15.11
C VAL A 504 -16.81 -0.69 -14.55
N ASN A 505 -16.89 -0.50 -13.25
CA ASN A 505 -18.08 0.04 -12.59
C ASN A 505 -18.00 1.58 -12.59
N HIS A 506 -18.56 2.21 -13.61
CA HIS A 506 -18.52 3.66 -13.78
C HIS A 506 -19.24 4.42 -12.67
N ASP A 507 -20.32 3.88 -12.11
CA ASP A 507 -21.04 4.50 -10.99
C ASP A 507 -20.18 4.59 -9.72
N LEU A 508 -19.42 3.53 -9.43
CA LEU A 508 -18.45 3.53 -8.32
C LEU A 508 -17.25 4.45 -8.63
N LEU A 509 -16.72 4.41 -9.86
CA LEU A 509 -15.63 5.29 -10.30
C LEU A 509 -15.99 6.76 -10.16
N ASP A 510 -17.20 7.15 -10.59
CA ASP A 510 -17.71 8.51 -10.47
C ASP A 510 -17.87 8.93 -9.00
N HIS A 511 -18.26 7.98 -8.12
CA HIS A 511 -18.32 8.22 -6.68
C HIS A 511 -16.93 8.49 -6.09
N TYR A 512 -15.91 7.69 -6.43
CA TYR A 512 -14.53 7.94 -6.02
C TYR A 512 -14.03 9.31 -6.51
N LYS A 513 -14.19 9.62 -7.80
CA LYS A 513 -13.85 10.94 -8.38
C LYS A 513 -14.52 12.08 -7.61
N LYS A 514 -15.79 11.95 -7.32
CA LYS A 514 -16.56 12.94 -6.56
C LYS A 514 -16.00 13.14 -5.16
N MET A 515 -15.76 12.07 -4.43
CA MET A 515 -15.29 12.15 -3.05
C MET A 515 -13.84 12.66 -2.95
N ILE A 516 -12.98 12.27 -3.88
CA ILE A 516 -11.61 12.79 -3.99
C ILE A 516 -11.63 14.28 -4.32
N THR A 517 -12.49 14.70 -5.26
CA THR A 517 -12.67 16.12 -5.61
C THR A 517 -13.14 16.95 -4.41
N ILE A 518 -14.11 16.43 -3.63
CA ILE A 518 -14.57 17.07 -2.39
C ILE A 518 -13.38 17.22 -1.42
N ARG A 519 -12.61 16.17 -1.18
CA ARG A 519 -11.44 16.25 -0.29
C ARG A 519 -10.40 17.25 -0.77
N ASN A 520 -10.04 17.20 -2.05
CA ASN A 520 -8.98 18.05 -2.63
C ASN A 520 -9.34 19.54 -2.57
N ASN A 521 -10.63 19.87 -2.66
CA ASN A 521 -11.12 21.26 -2.63
C ASN A 521 -11.36 21.80 -1.22
N HIS A 522 -11.34 20.97 -0.19
CA HIS A 522 -11.70 21.36 1.17
C HIS A 522 -10.56 21.10 2.17
N PRO A 523 -9.71 22.12 2.46
CA PRO A 523 -8.63 21.98 3.45
C PRO A 523 -9.07 21.48 4.82
N ALA A 524 -10.32 21.72 5.23
CA ALA A 524 -10.87 21.16 6.45
C ALA A 524 -10.85 19.62 6.47
N LEU A 525 -11.07 18.96 5.33
CA LEU A 525 -11.01 17.50 5.21
C LEU A 525 -9.58 16.96 5.18
N GLN A 526 -8.62 17.78 4.75
CA GLN A 526 -7.19 17.41 4.67
C GLN A 526 -6.49 17.59 6.03
N VAL A 527 -6.42 18.84 6.50
CA VAL A 527 -5.62 19.24 7.66
C VAL A 527 -6.45 19.81 8.83
N GLY A 528 -7.78 19.73 8.74
CA GLY A 528 -8.69 20.24 9.77
C GLY A 528 -8.68 19.37 11.04
N SER A 529 -9.01 20.01 12.15
CA SER A 529 -9.27 19.30 13.40
C SER A 529 -10.48 18.36 13.26
N TYR A 530 -10.55 17.37 14.11
CA TYR A 530 -11.65 16.43 14.20
C TYR A 530 -12.40 16.62 15.55
N LYS A 531 -13.71 16.57 15.48
CA LYS A 531 -14.56 16.58 16.69
C LYS A 531 -15.81 15.73 16.45
N THR A 532 -16.04 14.72 17.27
CA THR A 532 -17.28 13.98 17.30
C THR A 532 -18.42 14.88 17.80
N ILE A 533 -19.51 14.93 17.08
CA ILE A 533 -20.71 15.68 17.42
C ILE A 533 -21.75 14.76 18.06
N LEU A 534 -21.96 13.55 17.48
CA LEU A 534 -22.95 12.59 17.96
C LEU A 534 -22.57 11.18 17.51
N THR A 535 -22.77 10.22 18.41
CA THR A 535 -22.91 8.80 18.10
C THR A 535 -24.29 8.31 18.58
N ASP A 536 -24.96 7.51 17.77
CA ASP A 536 -26.18 6.80 18.13
C ASP A 536 -25.96 5.32 17.84
N ASP A 537 -25.62 4.57 18.89
CA ASP A 537 -25.17 3.18 18.78
C ASP A 537 -26.29 2.25 18.31
N ASP A 538 -27.53 2.52 18.78
CA ASP A 538 -28.70 1.72 18.41
C ASP A 538 -29.07 1.87 16.93
N LYS A 539 -28.67 3.00 16.31
CA LYS A 539 -29.02 3.32 14.92
C LYS A 539 -27.82 3.32 13.99
N GLY A 540 -26.61 3.06 14.50
CA GLY A 540 -25.38 3.05 13.71
C GLY A 540 -25.02 4.41 13.11
N ILE A 541 -25.21 5.51 13.86
CA ILE A 541 -24.97 6.87 13.40
C ILE A 541 -23.68 7.44 13.98
N LEU A 542 -22.86 8.02 13.12
CA LEU A 542 -21.72 8.84 13.50
C LEU A 542 -21.81 10.21 12.82
N ILE A 543 -21.77 11.29 13.62
CA ILE A 543 -21.68 12.66 13.11
C ILE A 543 -20.41 13.31 13.67
N PHE A 544 -19.58 13.86 12.80
CA PHE A 544 -18.37 14.56 13.20
C PHE A 544 -18.13 15.85 12.42
N GLU A 545 -17.36 16.74 13.05
CA GLU A 545 -16.90 18.01 12.48
C GLU A 545 -15.44 17.89 12.02
N ARG A 546 -15.16 18.45 10.85
CA ARG A 546 -13.81 18.79 10.37
C ARG A 546 -13.72 20.30 10.24
N LYS A 547 -12.69 20.91 10.87
CA LYS A 547 -12.58 22.37 10.90
C LYS A 547 -11.16 22.84 10.63
N TYR A 548 -11.02 23.76 9.68
CA TYR A 548 -9.75 24.44 9.39
C TYR A 548 -10.00 25.93 9.14
N LYS A 549 -9.39 26.79 9.97
CA LYS A 549 -9.60 28.26 9.91
C LYS A 549 -11.09 28.63 9.99
N ARG A 550 -11.66 29.16 8.91
CA ARG A 550 -13.08 29.54 8.81
C ARG A 550 -13.96 28.46 8.20
N GLU A 551 -13.35 27.45 7.62
CA GLU A 551 -14.08 26.34 6.99
C GLU A 551 -14.47 25.31 8.04
N THR A 552 -15.73 24.92 8.02
CA THR A 552 -16.29 23.86 8.85
C THR A 552 -17.12 22.95 7.98
N ILE A 553 -16.84 21.65 8.03
CA ILE A 553 -17.57 20.60 7.32
C ILE A 553 -18.07 19.60 8.37
N PHE A 554 -19.33 19.21 8.25
CA PHE A 554 -19.93 18.15 9.05
C PHE A 554 -20.13 16.92 8.17
N VAL A 555 -19.73 15.78 8.68
CA VAL A 555 -19.93 14.49 8.01
C VAL A 555 -20.91 13.69 8.83
N VAL A 556 -21.93 13.17 8.16
CA VAL A 556 -22.96 12.31 8.75
C VAL A 556 -22.85 10.95 8.11
N ILE A 557 -22.60 9.92 8.91
CA ILE A 557 -22.55 8.52 8.48
C ILE A 557 -23.77 7.82 9.09
N ASN A 558 -24.59 7.22 8.24
CA ASN A 558 -25.67 6.32 8.64
C ASN A 558 -25.35 4.90 8.17
N ASN A 559 -24.74 4.11 9.04
CA ASN A 559 -24.52 2.69 8.80
C ASN A 559 -25.72 1.81 9.20
N GLY A 560 -26.82 2.41 9.65
CA GLY A 560 -28.05 1.73 9.98
C GLY A 560 -28.87 1.33 8.75
N VAL A 561 -29.96 0.59 9.00
CA VAL A 561 -30.87 0.08 7.95
C VAL A 561 -32.11 0.95 7.76
N GLU A 562 -32.27 1.99 8.58
CA GLU A 562 -33.40 2.92 8.53
C GLU A 562 -32.93 4.36 8.26
N PRO A 563 -33.75 5.20 7.61
CA PRO A 563 -33.46 6.62 7.47
C PRO A 563 -33.32 7.31 8.84
N TYR A 564 -32.24 8.07 9.01
CA TYR A 564 -32.02 8.83 10.22
C TYR A 564 -32.39 10.30 10.06
N LYS A 565 -33.16 10.84 10.98
CA LYS A 565 -33.61 12.24 10.99
C LYS A 565 -33.13 12.94 12.26
N PHE A 566 -32.50 14.10 12.09
CA PHE A 566 -32.04 14.91 13.21
C PHE A 566 -32.30 16.41 12.99
N ASP A 567 -32.21 17.18 14.05
CA ASP A 567 -32.32 18.63 14.02
C ASP A 567 -30.98 19.26 13.65
N ALA A 568 -30.95 20.07 12.59
CA ALA A 568 -29.74 20.72 12.11
C ALA A 568 -29.07 21.64 13.13
N SER A 569 -29.82 22.10 14.14
CA SER A 569 -29.31 22.95 15.22
C SER A 569 -28.17 22.31 16.02
N ILE A 570 -28.08 20.96 16.08
CA ILE A 570 -26.96 20.27 16.72
C ILE A 570 -25.61 20.57 16.03
N LEU A 571 -25.67 20.98 14.76
CA LEU A 571 -24.50 21.40 13.97
C LEU A 571 -24.22 22.91 14.08
N GLY A 572 -25.05 23.65 14.84
CA GLY A 572 -24.87 25.07 15.14
C GLY A 572 -25.50 26.03 14.13
N ASP A 573 -26.24 25.56 13.13
CA ASP A 573 -27.01 26.36 12.17
C ASP A 573 -28.26 25.58 11.71
N VAL A 574 -29.06 26.18 10.84
CA VAL A 574 -30.29 25.58 10.31
C VAL A 574 -30.31 25.43 8.79
N LYS A 575 -29.20 25.77 8.11
CA LYS A 575 -29.07 25.61 6.65
C LYS A 575 -27.71 25.01 6.29
N TYR A 576 -27.74 23.96 5.50
CA TYR A 576 -26.56 23.26 5.01
C TYR A 576 -26.75 22.80 3.58
N THR A 577 -25.64 22.74 2.84
CA THR A 577 -25.56 22.14 1.50
C THR A 577 -24.77 20.85 1.59
N ASP A 578 -25.26 19.75 1.03
CA ASP A 578 -24.51 18.50 0.89
C ASP A 578 -23.59 18.58 -0.34
N LEU A 579 -22.32 18.43 -0.12
CA LEU A 579 -21.30 18.48 -1.18
C LEU A 579 -21.37 17.29 -2.16
N ILE A 580 -21.96 16.16 -1.71
CA ILE A 580 -22.12 14.96 -2.55
C ILE A 580 -23.22 15.19 -3.60
N SER A 581 -24.41 15.54 -3.13
CA SER A 581 -25.61 15.67 -3.98
C SER A 581 -25.87 17.09 -4.49
N GLY A 582 -25.32 18.11 -3.84
CA GLY A 582 -25.69 19.51 -4.02
C GLY A 582 -27.03 19.88 -3.37
N GLY A 583 -27.65 18.96 -2.64
CA GLY A 583 -28.95 19.17 -1.98
C GLY A 583 -28.87 20.14 -0.79
N GLU A 584 -29.88 20.97 -0.62
CA GLU A 584 -29.99 21.89 0.51
C GLU A 584 -30.84 21.28 1.64
N PHE A 585 -30.39 21.45 2.87
CA PHE A 585 -31.10 21.04 4.08
C PHE A 585 -31.44 22.28 4.92
N GLY A 586 -32.68 22.28 5.46
CA GLY A 586 -33.17 23.26 6.45
C GLY A 586 -33.05 22.73 7.88
N GLU A 587 -34.02 23.10 8.72
CA GLU A 587 -34.04 22.72 10.15
C GLU A 587 -33.96 21.22 10.41
N LYS A 588 -34.41 20.40 9.50
CA LYS A 588 -34.37 18.93 9.60
C LYS A 588 -33.46 18.36 8.50
N VAL A 589 -32.54 17.52 8.91
CA VAL A 589 -31.66 16.72 8.03
C VAL A 589 -32.12 15.29 8.05
N THR A 590 -32.21 14.68 6.88
CA THR A 590 -32.49 13.24 6.74
C THR A 590 -31.38 12.60 5.93
N VAL A 591 -30.75 11.56 6.46
CA VAL A 591 -29.77 10.73 5.77
C VAL A 591 -30.37 9.35 5.49
N ALA A 592 -30.19 8.85 4.28
CA ALA A 592 -30.67 7.53 3.87
C ALA A 592 -29.95 6.40 4.65
N PRO A 593 -30.54 5.19 4.73
CA PRO A 593 -29.82 4.02 5.26
C PRO A 593 -28.60 3.73 4.42
N LYS A 594 -27.54 3.25 5.05
CA LYS A 594 -26.26 2.88 4.40
C LYS A 594 -25.70 4.00 3.50
N TRP A 595 -25.85 5.25 3.95
CA TRP A 595 -25.39 6.43 3.23
C TRP A 595 -24.78 7.50 4.14
N GLY A 596 -24.06 8.44 3.53
CA GLY A 596 -23.46 9.56 4.25
C GLY A 596 -23.77 10.91 3.59
N LEU A 597 -23.61 11.99 4.36
CA LEU A 597 -23.67 13.38 3.89
C LEU A 597 -22.39 14.11 4.26
N VAL A 598 -21.97 15.03 3.39
CA VAL A 598 -20.84 15.94 3.64
C VAL A 598 -21.36 17.37 3.56
N LEU A 599 -21.66 17.94 4.72
CA LEU A 599 -22.42 19.18 4.87
C LEU A 599 -21.51 20.39 5.08
N THR A 600 -21.73 21.43 4.30
CA THR A 600 -21.11 22.76 4.45
C THR A 600 -22.17 23.84 4.61
N LYS A 601 -21.78 25.01 5.17
CA LYS A 601 -22.65 26.20 5.29
C LYS A 601 -22.75 26.94 3.99
#